data_14888724aa35bb6ee9420eee68433c90
#
_entry.id   14888724aa35bb6ee9420eee68433c90
#
_cell.length_a   1.000
_cell.length_b   1.000
_cell.length_c   1.000
_cell.angle_alpha   90.00
_cell.angle_beta   90.00
_cell.angle_gamma   90.00
#
_symmetry.space_group_name_H-M   'P 1'
#
loop_
_entity.id
_entity.type
_entity.pdbx_description
1 polymer ?
#
loop_
_entity_poly.entity_id
_entity_poly.type
_entity_poly.pdbx_seq_one_letter_code
_entity_poly.pdbx_strand_id
1 'polypeptide(L)'
;MEMFRKLLDRGEAGDNIGALLRGIDRDAVERGQVLCKPGSVKPHTKFEAEAYILTKDEGGRHTPFFANYRPQFYFRTTDVTGTVQLAEGTEMVMPGDNISFTVELIAPIAMEEKLRFAIREGGRTVGSGVVSKIIE
;
A
#
# COMPACT_ATOMS: atom_id res chain seq x y z
N MET A 1 3.55 -20.26 -17.80
CA MET A 1 3.93 -19.99 -16.40
C MET A 1 5.02 -20.96 -15.97
N GLU A 2 5.97 -20.48 -15.22
CA GLU A 2 7.00 -21.35 -14.65
C GLU A 2 7.37 -20.93 -13.23
N MET A 3 7.85 -21.89 -12.45
CA MET A 3 8.36 -21.67 -11.10
C MET A 3 9.61 -22.56 -10.95
N PHE A 4 10.76 -21.93 -10.56
CA PHE A 4 12.03 -22.65 -10.45
C PHE A 4 12.40 -23.43 -11.72
N ARG A 5 12.20 -22.81 -12.90
CA ARG A 5 12.45 -23.38 -14.24
C ARG A 5 11.58 -24.59 -14.61
N LYS A 6 10.51 -24.85 -13.86
CA LYS A 6 9.51 -25.84 -14.23
C LYS A 6 8.30 -25.17 -14.85
N LEU A 7 7.81 -25.73 -15.94
CA LEU A 7 6.58 -25.25 -16.57
C LEU A 7 5.38 -25.66 -15.71
N LEU A 8 4.48 -24.70 -15.52
CA LEU A 8 3.26 -24.93 -14.74
C LEU A 8 2.04 -24.73 -15.63
N ASP A 9 1.04 -25.58 -15.45
CA ASP A 9 -0.25 -25.42 -16.12
C ASP A 9 -1.07 -24.32 -15.47
N ARG A 10 -0.84 -24.06 -14.19
CA ARG A 10 -1.64 -23.16 -13.40
C ARG A 10 -0.82 -22.53 -12.25
N GLY A 11 -1.04 -21.24 -12.01
CA GLY A 11 -0.52 -20.54 -10.81
C GLY A 11 -1.64 -20.33 -9.82
N GLU A 12 -1.32 -20.48 -8.53
CA GLU A 12 -2.27 -20.31 -7.43
C GLU A 12 -1.83 -19.16 -6.53
N ALA A 13 -2.76 -18.68 -5.70
CA ALA A 13 -2.45 -17.61 -4.75
C ALA A 13 -1.30 -18.02 -3.82
N GLY A 14 -0.34 -17.11 -3.65
CA GLY A 14 0.86 -17.37 -2.85
C GLY A 14 2.04 -17.91 -3.63
N ASP A 15 1.85 -18.33 -4.88
CA ASP A 15 2.94 -18.81 -5.71
C ASP A 15 3.80 -17.68 -6.26
N ASN A 16 5.12 -17.89 -6.29
CA ASN A 16 6.05 -17.03 -7.02
C ASN A 16 6.32 -17.69 -8.38
N ILE A 17 5.85 -17.07 -9.43
CA ILE A 17 5.92 -17.64 -10.76
C ILE A 17 6.53 -16.68 -11.78
N GLY A 18 7.10 -17.23 -12.85
CA GLY A 18 7.42 -16.49 -14.06
C GLY A 18 6.28 -16.64 -15.06
N ALA A 19 5.72 -15.54 -15.51
CA ALA A 19 4.62 -15.53 -16.48
C ALA A 19 5.05 -14.83 -17.77
N LEU A 20 4.80 -15.48 -18.90
CA LEU A 20 5.03 -14.89 -20.22
C LEU A 20 3.75 -14.18 -20.65
N LEU A 21 3.83 -12.88 -20.88
CA LEU A 21 2.71 -12.05 -21.31
C LEU A 21 2.77 -11.80 -22.82
N ARG A 22 1.62 -11.84 -23.47
CA ARG A 22 1.50 -11.55 -24.90
C ARG A 22 0.86 -10.18 -25.10
N GLY A 23 1.30 -9.48 -26.15
CA GLY A 23 0.74 -8.20 -26.51
C GLY A 23 1.18 -7.03 -25.65
N ILE A 24 2.13 -7.24 -24.77
CA ILE A 24 2.67 -6.23 -23.87
C ILE A 24 4.20 -6.24 -23.97
N ASP A 25 4.76 -5.05 -24.21
CA ASP A 25 6.21 -4.88 -24.22
C ASP A 25 6.75 -4.79 -22.80
N ARG A 26 8.02 -5.11 -22.64
CA ARG A 26 8.72 -5.05 -21.36
C ARG A 26 8.56 -3.70 -20.67
N ASP A 27 8.63 -2.61 -21.43
CA ASP A 27 8.54 -1.25 -20.91
C ASP A 27 7.14 -0.88 -20.42
N ALA A 28 6.12 -1.64 -20.80
CA ALA A 28 4.73 -1.40 -20.37
C ALA A 28 4.40 -2.03 -19.01
N VAL A 29 5.33 -2.78 -18.43
CA VAL A 29 5.14 -3.46 -17.14
C VAL A 29 6.15 -2.97 -16.12
N GLU A 30 5.68 -2.57 -14.95
CA GLU A 30 6.50 -2.07 -13.85
C GLU A 30 6.32 -2.90 -12.59
N ARG A 31 7.33 -2.87 -11.73
CA ARG A 31 7.26 -3.50 -10.41
C ARG A 31 6.10 -2.92 -9.60
N GLY A 32 5.38 -3.77 -8.92
CA GLY A 32 4.26 -3.36 -8.07
C GLY A 32 2.91 -3.35 -8.77
N GLN A 33 2.89 -3.55 -10.07
CA GLN A 33 1.63 -3.69 -10.80
C GLN A 33 0.97 -5.02 -10.49
N VAL A 34 -0.35 -5.06 -10.64
CA VAL A 34 -1.15 -6.26 -10.37
C VAL A 34 -1.66 -6.86 -11.68
N LEU A 35 -1.36 -8.13 -11.87
CA LEU A 35 -1.90 -8.90 -12.98
C LEU A 35 -3.26 -9.42 -12.58
N CYS A 36 -4.31 -8.99 -13.27
CA CYS A 36 -5.68 -9.33 -12.89
C CYS A 36 -6.60 -9.42 -14.08
N LYS A 37 -7.79 -9.93 -13.84
CA LYS A 37 -8.87 -9.91 -14.83
C LYS A 37 -9.27 -8.46 -15.10
N PRO A 38 -9.50 -8.05 -16.35
CA PRO A 38 -9.88 -6.67 -16.65
C PRO A 38 -11.05 -6.18 -15.78
N GLY A 39 -10.89 -5.01 -15.18
CA GLY A 39 -11.91 -4.38 -14.35
C GLY A 39 -12.02 -4.89 -12.92
N SER A 40 -11.23 -5.91 -12.53
CA SER A 40 -11.30 -6.47 -11.17
C SER A 40 -10.56 -5.63 -10.14
N VAL A 41 -9.48 -4.97 -10.54
CA VAL A 41 -8.71 -4.05 -9.69
C VAL A 41 -8.40 -2.79 -10.47
N LYS A 42 -8.57 -1.63 -9.84
CA LYS A 42 -8.31 -0.33 -10.48
C LYS A 42 -7.25 0.45 -9.69
N PRO A 43 -6.44 1.28 -10.39
CA PRO A 43 -5.51 2.17 -9.68
C PRO A 43 -6.26 3.36 -9.06
N HIS A 44 -5.81 3.77 -7.88
CA HIS A 44 -6.38 4.88 -7.14
C HIS A 44 -5.29 5.71 -6.48
N THR A 45 -5.57 6.99 -6.26
CA THR A 45 -4.62 7.92 -5.61
C THR A 45 -5.10 8.43 -4.27
N LYS A 46 -6.39 8.36 -3.97
CA LYS A 46 -6.94 8.91 -2.73
C LYS A 46 -7.89 7.94 -2.06
N PHE A 47 -7.70 7.75 -0.77
CA PHE A 47 -8.52 6.82 0.00
C PHE A 47 -8.57 7.21 1.47
N GLU A 48 -9.61 6.72 2.16
CA GLU A 48 -9.69 6.77 3.61
C GLU A 48 -9.18 5.46 4.19
N ALA A 49 -8.48 5.54 5.30
CA ALA A 49 -7.89 4.38 5.94
C ALA A 49 -8.04 4.43 7.45
N GLU A 50 -8.04 3.25 8.05
CA GLU A 50 -7.90 3.09 9.49
C GLU A 50 -6.53 2.46 9.75
N ALA A 51 -5.77 3.05 10.67
CA ALA A 51 -4.41 2.61 10.92
C ALA A 51 -4.07 2.60 12.41
N TYR A 52 -3.16 1.71 12.76
CA TYR A 52 -2.52 1.66 14.06
C TYR A 52 -1.08 2.14 13.91
N ILE A 53 -0.71 3.11 14.72
CA ILE A 53 0.65 3.67 14.72
C ILE A 53 1.47 2.97 15.80
N LEU A 54 2.58 2.33 15.40
CA LEU A 54 3.42 1.58 16.30
C LEU A 54 4.05 2.47 17.37
N THR A 55 4.16 1.94 18.59
CA THR A 55 4.86 2.62 19.68
C THR A 55 6.37 2.50 19.51
N LYS A 56 7.12 3.27 20.27
CA LYS A 56 8.58 3.19 20.31
C LYS A 56 9.04 1.75 20.60
N ASP A 57 8.42 1.09 21.56
CA ASP A 57 8.77 -0.26 21.98
C ASP A 57 8.49 -1.29 20.89
N GLU A 58 7.59 -1.00 19.98
CA GLU A 58 7.26 -1.82 18.81
C GLU A 58 8.13 -1.50 17.60
N GLY A 59 9.09 -0.61 17.74
CA GLY A 59 9.97 -0.20 16.65
C GLY A 59 9.46 0.97 15.83
N GLY A 60 8.38 1.61 16.26
CA GLY A 60 7.77 2.75 15.58
C GLY A 60 8.40 4.09 15.91
N ARG A 61 7.62 5.15 15.77
CA ARG A 61 8.08 6.52 16.02
C ARG A 61 8.20 6.81 17.52
N HIS A 62 9.09 7.73 17.86
CA HIS A 62 9.23 8.25 19.23
C HIS A 62 8.36 9.48 19.47
N THR A 63 7.96 10.15 18.41
CA THR A 63 7.26 11.43 18.44
C THR A 63 5.96 11.34 17.65
N PRO A 64 4.96 12.18 17.98
CA PRO A 64 3.74 12.25 17.19
C PRO A 64 4.02 12.81 15.80
N PHE A 65 3.10 12.58 14.87
CA PHE A 65 3.13 13.27 13.59
C PHE A 65 1.89 14.14 13.41
N PHE A 66 2.01 15.11 12.54
CA PHE A 66 0.99 16.12 12.29
C PHE A 66 0.39 15.97 10.90
N ALA A 67 -0.61 16.78 10.58
CA ALA A 67 -1.14 16.86 9.22
C ALA A 67 -0.01 17.15 8.23
N ASN A 68 -0.19 16.70 6.98
CA ASN A 68 0.83 16.78 5.92
C ASN A 68 2.05 15.90 6.12
N TYR A 69 1.98 14.93 7.03
CA TYR A 69 2.99 13.89 7.16
C TYR A 69 3.06 13.08 5.85
N ARG A 70 4.26 12.85 5.34
CA ARG A 70 4.47 12.20 4.04
C ARG A 70 5.35 10.95 4.16
N PRO A 71 4.83 9.87 4.75
CA PRO A 71 5.56 8.61 4.81
C PRO A 71 5.42 7.83 3.51
N GLN A 72 6.07 6.67 3.46
CA GLN A 72 5.87 5.71 2.39
C GLN A 72 4.80 4.71 2.78
N PHE A 73 3.92 4.39 1.84
CA PHE A 73 2.88 3.38 2.01
C PHE A 73 3.22 2.16 1.17
N TYR A 74 3.27 1.01 1.80
CA TYR A 74 3.56 -0.26 1.14
C TYR A 74 2.27 -1.01 0.85
N PHE A 75 1.99 -1.18 -0.43
CA PHE A 75 0.86 -1.96 -0.91
C PHE A 75 1.40 -3.16 -1.68
N ARG A 76 1.15 -4.37 -1.19
CA ARG A 76 1.63 -5.59 -1.84
C ARG A 76 3.15 -5.55 -2.06
N THR A 77 3.60 -5.41 -3.30
CA THR A 77 5.02 -5.42 -3.66
C THR A 77 5.58 -4.05 -4.04
N THR A 78 4.80 -3.00 -3.86
CA THR A 78 5.22 -1.64 -4.23
C THR A 78 5.10 -0.68 -3.06
N ASP A 79 5.91 0.36 -3.10
CA ASP A 79 5.82 1.46 -2.16
C ASP A 79 5.55 2.76 -2.91
N VAL A 80 4.88 3.68 -2.25
CA VAL A 80 4.56 4.99 -2.81
C VAL A 80 4.47 6.01 -1.69
N THR A 81 4.96 7.21 -1.96
CA THR A 81 4.85 8.31 -1.02
C THR A 81 3.42 8.85 -1.04
N GLY A 82 2.87 9.11 0.13
CA GLY A 82 1.55 9.70 0.26
C GLY A 82 1.50 10.74 1.36
N THR A 83 0.56 11.66 1.25
CA THR A 83 0.31 12.69 2.25
C THR A 83 -0.86 12.30 3.12
N VAL A 84 -0.66 12.32 4.44
CA VAL A 84 -1.71 12.03 5.41
C VAL A 84 -2.49 13.30 5.70
N GLN A 85 -3.81 13.24 5.55
CA GLN A 85 -4.72 14.32 5.91
C GLN A 85 -5.55 13.88 7.11
N LEU A 86 -5.35 14.52 8.24
CA LEU A 86 -6.04 14.18 9.47
C LEU A 86 -7.47 14.74 9.46
N ALA A 87 -8.35 14.10 10.21
CA ALA A 87 -9.73 14.54 10.34
C ALA A 87 -9.79 15.94 10.97
N GLU A 88 -10.84 16.68 10.67
CA GLU A 88 -11.08 18.00 11.25
C GLU A 88 -11.10 17.89 12.78
N GLY A 89 -10.37 18.79 13.44
CA GLY A 89 -10.22 18.75 14.89
C GLY A 89 -9.08 17.89 15.41
N THR A 90 -8.43 17.11 14.53
CA THR A 90 -7.27 16.30 14.88
C THR A 90 -6.01 17.02 14.41
N GLU A 91 -5.15 17.41 15.33
CA GLU A 91 -3.91 18.15 15.02
C GLU A 91 -2.70 17.24 14.90
N MET A 92 -2.67 16.16 15.66
CA MET A 92 -1.54 15.23 15.69
C MET A 92 -2.00 13.82 15.99
N VAL A 93 -1.12 12.86 15.70
CA VAL A 93 -1.31 11.44 16.00
C VAL A 93 -0.13 10.96 16.85
N MET A 94 -0.45 10.37 17.99
CA MET A 94 0.56 9.85 18.91
C MET A 94 0.90 8.39 18.59
N PRO A 95 2.15 7.95 18.83
CA PRO A 95 2.47 6.53 18.74
C PRO A 95 1.56 5.69 19.65
N GLY A 96 1.05 4.59 19.13
CA GLY A 96 0.10 3.72 19.84
C GLY A 96 -1.36 4.02 19.59
N ASP A 97 -1.67 5.08 18.82
CA ASP A 97 -3.04 5.43 18.49
C ASP A 97 -3.59 4.62 17.33
N ASN A 98 -4.88 4.32 17.40
CA ASN A 98 -5.68 3.86 16.26
C ASN A 98 -6.43 5.06 15.71
N ILE A 99 -6.27 5.35 14.44
CA ILE A 99 -6.90 6.52 13.83
C ILE A 99 -7.47 6.23 12.44
N SER A 100 -8.40 7.08 12.05
CA SER A 100 -8.89 7.13 10.67
C SER A 100 -8.37 8.42 10.04
N PHE A 101 -7.87 8.31 8.81
CA PHE A 101 -7.35 9.47 8.08
C PHE A 101 -7.51 9.28 6.58
N THR A 102 -7.34 10.36 5.83
CA THR A 102 -7.34 10.33 4.38
C THR A 102 -5.91 10.39 3.87
N VAL A 103 -5.61 9.59 2.85
CA VAL A 103 -4.28 9.56 2.23
C VAL A 103 -4.41 9.95 0.77
N GLU A 104 -3.51 10.82 0.33
CA GLU A 104 -3.36 11.18 -1.08
C GLU A 104 -1.98 10.75 -1.55
N LEU A 105 -1.93 9.80 -2.50
CA LEU A 105 -0.70 9.23 -3.02
C LEU A 105 -0.16 10.06 -4.17
N ILE A 106 1.17 10.09 -4.35
CA ILE A 106 1.80 10.80 -5.46
C ILE A 106 1.66 10.07 -6.80
N ALA A 107 1.28 8.81 -6.77
CA ALA A 107 1.11 7.98 -7.97
C ALA A 107 -0.04 6.99 -7.77
N PRO A 108 -0.76 6.62 -8.84
CA PRO A 108 -1.85 5.66 -8.73
C PRO A 108 -1.33 4.27 -8.35
N ILE A 109 -2.03 3.60 -7.46
CA ILE A 109 -1.72 2.25 -7.00
C ILE A 109 -2.97 1.38 -7.12
N ALA A 110 -2.81 0.17 -7.60
CA ALA A 110 -3.90 -0.81 -7.66
C ALA A 110 -4.33 -1.15 -6.24
N MET A 111 -5.56 -0.84 -5.89
CA MET A 111 -6.09 -1.10 -4.55
C MET A 111 -7.59 -1.35 -4.56
N GLU A 112 -8.07 -1.93 -3.49
CA GLU A 112 -9.49 -2.17 -3.24
C GLU A 112 -9.78 -1.93 -1.77
N GLU A 113 -11.05 -1.83 -1.41
CA GLU A 113 -11.44 -1.72 -0.01
C GLU A 113 -10.97 -2.94 0.76
N LYS A 114 -10.59 -2.74 2.02
CA LYS A 114 -10.04 -3.76 2.93
C LYS A 114 -8.62 -4.22 2.60
N LEU A 115 -7.96 -3.60 1.61
CA LEU A 115 -6.56 -3.88 1.34
C LEU A 115 -5.70 -3.39 2.51
N ARG A 116 -4.82 -4.25 2.99
CA ARG A 116 -3.89 -3.89 4.07
C ARG A 116 -2.64 -3.24 3.49
N PHE A 117 -2.08 -2.33 4.25
CA PHE A 117 -0.82 -1.66 3.89
C PHE A 117 0.02 -1.41 5.12
N ALA A 118 1.31 -1.18 4.90
CA ALA A 118 2.23 -0.75 5.95
C ALA A 118 2.63 0.70 5.70
N ILE A 119 2.86 1.42 6.80
CA ILE A 119 3.38 2.79 6.77
C ILE A 119 4.84 2.72 7.18
N ARG A 120 5.74 3.24 6.34
CA ARG A 120 7.17 3.18 6.59
C ARG A 120 7.82 4.55 6.49
N GLU A 121 8.84 4.75 7.30
CA GLU A 121 9.63 5.98 7.35
C GLU A 121 11.10 5.60 7.45
N GLY A 122 11.90 6.01 6.45
CA GLY A 122 13.32 5.71 6.46
C GLY A 122 13.67 4.22 6.50
N GLY A 123 12.86 3.37 5.85
CA GLY A 123 13.08 1.92 5.84
C GLY A 123 12.55 1.19 7.07
N ARG A 124 11.92 1.89 7.99
CA ARG A 124 11.36 1.31 9.22
C ARG A 124 9.84 1.41 9.21
N THR A 125 9.16 0.32 9.57
CA THR A 125 7.70 0.31 9.68
C THR A 125 7.27 1.07 10.92
N VAL A 126 6.44 2.09 10.73
CA VAL A 126 5.92 2.94 11.81
C VAL A 126 4.43 2.76 12.04
N GLY A 127 3.76 2.02 11.19
CA GLY A 127 2.34 1.75 11.34
C GLY A 127 1.83 0.74 10.33
N SER A 128 0.60 0.33 10.51
CA SER A 128 -0.10 -0.53 9.57
C SER A 128 -1.56 -0.15 9.53
N GLY A 129 -2.19 -0.38 8.39
CA GLY A 129 -3.58 0.01 8.24
C GLY A 129 -4.31 -0.79 7.17
N VAL A 130 -5.57 -0.42 7.02
CA VAL A 130 -6.49 -1.05 6.07
C VAL A 130 -7.23 0.06 5.32
N VAL A 131 -7.35 -0.09 4.01
CA VAL A 131 -8.16 0.83 3.19
C VAL A 131 -9.62 0.64 3.58
N SER A 132 -10.25 1.68 4.12
CA SER A 132 -11.66 1.62 4.54
C SER A 132 -12.60 2.10 3.44
N LYS A 133 -12.17 3.09 2.65
CA LYS A 133 -12.97 3.62 1.55
C LYS A 133 -12.07 4.22 0.48
N ILE A 134 -12.39 3.99 -0.78
CA ILE A 134 -11.67 4.57 -1.91
C ILE A 134 -12.41 5.84 -2.35
N ILE A 135 -11.68 6.95 -2.52
CA ILE A 135 -12.24 8.24 -2.91
C ILE A 135 -11.98 8.52 -4.39
N GLU A 136 -10.74 8.33 -4.86
CA GLU A 136 -10.35 8.59 -6.26
C GLU A 136 -9.44 7.52 -6.81
#